data_7718b1c589ebd55b42fff6e0c60eb1c0
#
_entry.id   7718b1c589ebd55b42fff6e0c60eb1c0
#
_cell.length_a   1.000
_cell.length_b   1.000
_cell.length_c   1.000
_cell.angle_alpha   90.00
_cell.angle_beta   90.00
_cell.angle_gamma   90.00
#
_symmetry.space_group_name_H-M   'P 1'
#
loop_
_entity.id
_entity.type
_entity.pdbx_description
1 polymer ?
#
loop_
_entity_poly.entity_id
_entity_poly.type
_entity_poly.pdbx_seq_one_letter_code
_entity_poly.pdbx_strand_id
1 'polypeptide(L)'
;MARTKSRFVCQECGYVASSWLGRCPECGGWNTLVEEAEVTVKTSKSYLPTNNEKLRPRTIASVAQTKVERLATGIREFDRVLGGGVVPGSLVLLGGTPGIGKSTILLDAGLRFGQRGIKVLYVSGEESEEQTAMRAVRLGGEQANDNLLILTATDLDAILLQANALKPQLLIIDSIQTMYNPELQTAAGSVGQVRECTAKLLQFAKSTGIAVLLIGHVTKDGTIAGPRLLEHMVDVVLQFEGDRSYSFRVLRALKNRFGSTSESGIFSMEAGGLQEVANPAGLFLEDRDGEAAGSVIGACMEGNRPIMAEFQALVAKTPYGMPRRTAVGFDYNRVNMLLAILEKRFGLDFGIYDAYVNVVGGMKVNEPAADLAVAAALVSSYRNRPLPKGILVFGEVGLTGEVRRVSAPERRIMDGINLGFSKFIVPDSKLQLPSVKAQIVRVKTLEQAIAAMFG
;
A
#
# COMPACT_ATOMS: atom_id res chain seq x y z
N MET A 1 30.77 -41.35 -9.96
CA MET A 1 29.90 -40.61 -9.07
C MET A 1 30.19 -39.12 -9.28
N ALA A 2 29.29 -38.38 -9.93
CA ALA A 2 29.47 -36.94 -10.15
C ALA A 2 29.31 -36.23 -8.79
N ARG A 3 30.33 -35.48 -8.35
CA ARG A 3 30.24 -34.60 -7.18
C ARG A 3 29.24 -33.51 -7.51
N THR A 4 28.04 -33.58 -6.89
CA THR A 4 27.09 -32.46 -6.84
C THR A 4 27.79 -31.32 -6.08
N LYS A 5 28.03 -30.20 -6.76
CA LYS A 5 28.46 -28.98 -6.09
C LYS A 5 27.24 -28.42 -5.36
N SER A 6 27.36 -28.19 -4.07
CA SER A 6 26.35 -27.51 -3.28
C SER A 6 26.71 -26.04 -3.13
N ARG A 7 25.69 -25.16 -3.06
CA ARG A 7 25.81 -23.74 -2.76
C ARG A 7 24.89 -23.42 -1.58
N PHE A 8 25.22 -22.38 -0.85
CA PHE A 8 24.43 -21.93 0.30
C PHE A 8 23.68 -20.65 -0.08
N VAL A 9 22.37 -20.67 0.04
CA VAL A 9 21.51 -19.54 -0.34
C VAL A 9 20.83 -18.97 0.90
N CYS A 10 20.96 -17.68 1.10
CA CYS A 10 20.27 -16.97 2.18
C CYS A 10 18.75 -16.94 1.92
N GLN A 11 17.96 -17.44 2.86
CA GLN A 11 16.51 -17.50 2.73
C GLN A 11 15.82 -16.14 2.94
N GLU A 12 16.55 -15.13 3.42
CA GLU A 12 16.03 -13.77 3.57
C GLU A 12 16.33 -12.87 2.38
N CYS A 13 17.55 -12.87 1.85
CA CYS A 13 17.95 -11.94 0.79
C CYS A 13 18.38 -12.60 -0.53
N GLY A 14 18.46 -13.94 -0.59
CA GLY A 14 18.87 -14.67 -1.77
C GLY A 14 20.39 -14.62 -2.06
N TYR A 15 21.22 -14.09 -1.14
CA TYR A 15 22.68 -14.10 -1.28
C TYR A 15 23.19 -15.53 -1.41
N VAL A 16 24.11 -15.76 -2.37
CA VAL A 16 24.67 -17.09 -2.64
C VAL A 16 26.12 -17.14 -2.18
N ALA A 17 26.43 -18.09 -1.31
CA ALA A 17 27.78 -18.40 -0.86
C ALA A 17 28.23 -19.79 -1.32
N SER A 18 29.52 -19.99 -1.49
CA SER A 18 30.12 -21.30 -1.81
C SER A 18 30.27 -22.21 -0.58
N SER A 19 30.09 -21.67 0.61
CA SER A 19 30.16 -22.38 1.90
C SER A 19 29.14 -21.79 2.87
N TRP A 20 28.77 -22.57 3.87
CA TRP A 20 27.87 -22.08 4.92
C TRP A 20 28.54 -20.96 5.73
N LEU A 21 27.79 -19.89 5.94
CA LEU A 21 28.19 -18.75 6.77
C LEU A 21 27.14 -18.58 7.87
N GLY A 22 27.56 -18.46 9.13
CA GLY A 22 26.64 -18.27 10.26
C GLY A 22 25.84 -16.97 10.19
N ARG A 23 26.38 -15.95 9.48
CA ARG A 23 25.72 -14.66 9.24
C ARG A 23 25.80 -14.31 7.76
N CYS A 24 24.67 -13.90 7.19
CA CYS A 24 24.64 -13.44 5.81
C CYS A 24 25.37 -12.10 5.66
N PRO A 25 26.35 -11.96 4.76
CA PRO A 25 27.07 -10.70 4.58
C PRO A 25 26.24 -9.60 3.94
N GLU A 26 25.17 -9.95 3.21
CA GLU A 26 24.32 -8.98 2.50
C GLU A 26 23.24 -8.40 3.43
N CYS A 27 22.42 -9.24 4.07
CA CYS A 27 21.30 -8.79 4.93
C CYS A 27 21.62 -8.80 6.41
N GLY A 28 22.76 -9.39 6.83
CA GLY A 28 23.16 -9.49 8.23
C GLY A 28 22.36 -10.54 9.05
N GLY A 29 21.43 -11.28 8.46
CA GLY A 29 20.64 -12.33 9.12
C GLY A 29 21.52 -13.48 9.61
N TRP A 30 21.22 -14.01 10.80
CA TRP A 30 21.91 -15.15 11.38
C TRP A 30 21.21 -16.46 11.03
N ASN A 31 22.00 -17.50 10.70
CA ASN A 31 21.51 -18.85 10.36
C ASN A 31 20.50 -18.88 9.21
N THR A 32 20.61 -17.94 8.26
CA THR A 32 19.70 -17.80 7.12
C THR A 32 20.18 -18.53 5.86
N LEU A 33 21.42 -19.04 5.83
CA LEU A 33 21.96 -19.75 4.68
C LEU A 33 21.59 -21.23 4.75
N VAL A 34 20.89 -21.70 3.71
CA VAL A 34 20.50 -23.12 3.54
C VAL A 34 21.25 -23.69 2.34
N GLU A 35 21.69 -24.95 2.47
CA GLU A 35 22.39 -25.66 1.40
C GLU A 35 21.39 -26.01 0.28
N GLU A 36 21.70 -25.58 -0.92
CA GLU A 36 20.98 -25.92 -2.15
C GLU A 36 21.91 -26.65 -3.13
N ALA A 37 21.42 -27.71 -3.76
CA ALA A 37 22.18 -28.41 -4.79
C ALA A 37 22.40 -27.49 -6.01
N GLU A 38 23.64 -27.37 -6.48
CA GLU A 38 23.94 -26.64 -7.71
C GLU A 38 23.44 -27.45 -8.89
N VAL A 39 22.27 -27.06 -9.42
CA VAL A 39 21.78 -27.63 -10.68
C VAL A 39 22.60 -27.04 -11.81
N THR A 40 23.38 -27.88 -12.49
CA THR A 40 23.93 -27.52 -13.80
C THR A 40 22.75 -27.29 -14.74
N VAL A 41 22.38 -26.04 -14.90
CA VAL A 41 21.37 -25.62 -15.87
C VAL A 41 21.90 -26.06 -17.25
N LYS A 42 21.36 -27.17 -17.77
CA LYS A 42 21.37 -27.38 -19.23
C LYS A 42 20.62 -26.16 -19.75
N THR A 43 21.32 -25.31 -20.49
CA THR A 43 20.77 -24.13 -21.15
C THR A 43 19.35 -24.45 -21.65
N SER A 44 18.34 -24.05 -20.86
CA SER A 44 16.94 -24.13 -21.25
C SER A 44 16.83 -23.37 -22.56
N LYS A 45 16.20 -23.96 -23.55
CA LYS A 45 15.90 -23.31 -24.82
C LYS A 45 15.29 -21.96 -24.49
N SER A 46 16.02 -20.88 -24.81
CA SER A 46 15.57 -19.52 -24.65
C SER A 46 14.14 -19.43 -25.24
N TYR A 47 13.14 -19.10 -24.40
CA TYR A 47 11.79 -18.77 -24.87
C TYR A 47 11.71 -17.43 -25.58
N LEU A 48 12.86 -16.80 -25.85
CA LEU A 48 12.91 -15.66 -26.75
C LEU A 48 12.45 -16.13 -28.13
N PRO A 49 11.50 -15.43 -28.74
CA PRO A 49 11.03 -15.80 -30.07
C PRO A 49 12.23 -15.77 -31.02
N THR A 50 12.55 -16.92 -31.59
CA THR A 50 13.59 -17.10 -32.63
C THR A 50 13.27 -16.35 -33.93
N ASN A 51 12.20 -15.57 -33.94
CA ASN A 51 11.80 -14.81 -35.11
C ASN A 51 12.65 -13.52 -35.16
N ASN A 52 13.64 -13.50 -36.04
CA ASN A 52 14.61 -12.40 -36.27
C ASN A 52 13.92 -11.03 -36.50
N GLU A 53 12.65 -10.99 -36.89
CA GLU A 53 11.92 -9.74 -37.08
C GLU A 53 11.64 -8.99 -35.76
N LYS A 54 11.43 -9.69 -34.65
CA LYS A 54 11.23 -9.07 -33.32
C LYS A 54 12.53 -8.55 -32.69
N LEU A 55 13.69 -8.97 -33.20
CA LEU A 55 15.02 -8.52 -32.70
C LEU A 55 15.57 -7.28 -33.42
N ARG A 56 14.84 -6.73 -34.39
CA ARG A 56 15.28 -5.51 -35.10
C ARG A 56 15.12 -4.27 -34.20
N PRO A 57 16.17 -3.43 -34.07
CA PRO A 57 16.05 -2.14 -33.41
C PRO A 57 14.98 -1.27 -34.09
N ARG A 58 14.14 -0.62 -33.27
CA ARG A 58 13.10 0.30 -33.74
C ARG A 58 13.28 1.66 -33.10
N THR A 59 12.94 2.71 -33.79
CA THR A 59 13.00 4.07 -33.25
C THR A 59 11.89 4.26 -32.21
N ILE A 60 12.15 5.07 -31.19
CA ILE A 60 11.13 5.42 -30.17
C ILE A 60 9.89 6.00 -30.83
N ALA A 61 10.07 6.87 -31.86
CA ALA A 61 8.95 7.47 -32.58
C ALA A 61 8.05 6.42 -33.26
N SER A 62 8.62 5.36 -33.86
CA SER A 62 7.84 4.29 -34.50
C SER A 62 7.09 3.41 -33.49
N VAL A 63 7.59 3.28 -32.27
CA VAL A 63 6.95 2.52 -31.18
C VAL A 63 5.92 3.37 -30.46
N ALA A 64 6.18 4.67 -30.25
CA ALA A 64 5.28 5.59 -29.56
C ALA A 64 3.97 5.84 -30.31
N GLN A 65 3.93 5.62 -31.63
CA GLN A 65 2.70 5.69 -32.43
C GLN A 65 1.73 4.54 -32.12
N THR A 66 2.21 3.44 -31.54
CA THR A 66 1.37 2.32 -31.10
C THR A 66 0.81 2.66 -29.72
N LYS A 67 -0.41 3.19 -29.64
CA LYS A 67 -1.10 3.36 -28.35
C LYS A 67 -1.29 2.00 -27.70
N VAL A 68 -0.59 1.77 -26.61
CA VAL A 68 -0.84 0.60 -25.76
C VAL A 68 -2.09 0.90 -24.93
N GLU A 69 -3.22 0.29 -25.29
CA GLU A 69 -4.44 0.38 -24.49
C GLU A 69 -4.27 -0.39 -23.19
N ARG A 70 -4.53 0.27 -22.08
CA ARG A 70 -4.51 -0.36 -20.76
C ARG A 70 -5.80 -1.13 -20.55
N LEU A 71 -5.72 -2.24 -19.87
CA LEU A 71 -6.87 -3.02 -19.44
C LEU A 71 -7.38 -2.44 -18.12
N ALA A 72 -8.39 -1.58 -18.16
CA ALA A 72 -9.02 -1.07 -16.95
C ALA A 72 -9.71 -2.21 -16.20
N THR A 73 -9.46 -2.34 -14.89
CA THR A 73 -10.03 -3.42 -14.07
C THR A 73 -11.54 -3.22 -13.84
N GLY A 74 -12.00 -1.97 -13.91
CA GLY A 74 -13.37 -1.59 -13.56
C GLY A 74 -13.53 -1.34 -12.04
N ILE A 75 -12.42 -1.35 -11.29
CA ILE A 75 -12.29 -0.94 -9.91
C ILE A 75 -11.48 0.35 -9.93
N ARG A 76 -12.13 1.50 -9.74
CA ARG A 76 -11.51 2.84 -9.94
C ARG A 76 -10.31 3.06 -9.04
N GLU A 77 -10.40 2.66 -7.78
CA GLU A 77 -9.32 2.79 -6.81
C GLU A 77 -8.14 1.88 -7.16
N PHE A 78 -8.38 0.72 -7.73
CA PHE A 78 -7.33 -0.16 -8.22
C PHE A 78 -6.68 0.38 -9.50
N ASP A 79 -7.50 0.80 -10.46
CA ASP A 79 -7.03 1.40 -11.71
C ASP A 79 -6.20 2.66 -11.46
N ARG A 80 -6.58 3.49 -10.47
CA ARG A 80 -5.82 4.66 -10.04
C ARG A 80 -4.39 4.30 -9.65
N VAL A 81 -4.21 3.31 -8.79
CA VAL A 81 -2.89 2.89 -8.31
C VAL A 81 -2.07 2.24 -9.42
N LEU A 82 -2.72 1.54 -10.35
CA LEU A 82 -2.09 1.01 -11.56
C LEU A 82 -1.68 2.11 -12.57
N GLY A 83 -2.22 3.33 -12.42
CA GLY A 83 -2.00 4.43 -13.35
C GLY A 83 -2.93 4.39 -14.57
N GLY A 84 -4.17 3.88 -14.37
CA GLY A 84 -5.24 3.80 -15.38
C GLY A 84 -5.52 2.39 -15.90
N GLY A 85 -5.02 1.35 -15.26
CA GLY A 85 -5.26 -0.05 -15.59
C GLY A 85 -4.00 -0.86 -15.87
N VAL A 86 -4.18 -2.15 -16.10
CA VAL A 86 -3.11 -3.12 -16.33
C VAL A 86 -2.53 -2.94 -17.75
N VAL A 87 -1.21 -2.86 -17.85
CA VAL A 87 -0.51 -2.75 -19.15
C VAL A 87 -0.32 -4.15 -19.75
N PRO A 88 -0.72 -4.41 -21.00
CA PRO A 88 -0.46 -5.69 -21.66
C PRO A 88 1.03 -6.07 -21.64
N GLY A 89 1.32 -7.33 -21.36
CA GLY A 89 2.70 -7.83 -21.24
C GLY A 89 3.43 -7.35 -19.99
N SER A 90 2.74 -6.78 -19.00
CA SER A 90 3.33 -6.43 -17.71
C SER A 90 3.18 -7.55 -16.69
N LEU A 91 4.09 -7.57 -15.71
CA LEU A 91 4.00 -8.39 -14.51
C LEU A 91 3.79 -7.47 -13.30
N VAL A 92 2.63 -7.60 -12.66
CA VAL A 92 2.21 -6.83 -11.48
C VAL A 92 2.22 -7.75 -10.27
N LEU A 93 2.94 -7.39 -9.22
CA LEU A 93 2.95 -8.09 -7.94
C LEU A 93 2.04 -7.37 -6.95
N LEU A 94 1.09 -8.08 -6.36
CA LEU A 94 0.23 -7.62 -5.28
C LEU A 94 0.65 -8.28 -3.96
N GLY A 95 1.28 -7.51 -3.08
CA GLY A 95 1.72 -7.91 -1.75
C GLY A 95 0.73 -7.53 -0.66
N GLY A 96 0.88 -8.14 0.51
CA GLY A 96 0.09 -7.82 1.72
C GLY A 96 -0.02 -8.99 2.67
N THR A 97 -0.40 -8.73 3.93
CA THR A 97 -0.58 -9.77 4.95
C THR A 97 -1.66 -10.76 4.55
N PRO A 98 -1.60 -12.03 5.03
CA PRO A 98 -2.67 -13.00 4.80
C PRO A 98 -4.03 -12.48 5.28
N GLY A 99 -5.08 -12.68 4.47
CA GLY A 99 -6.45 -12.24 4.80
C GLY A 99 -6.73 -10.75 4.61
N ILE A 100 -5.81 -9.95 4.04
CA ILE A 100 -6.00 -8.51 3.80
C ILE A 100 -6.98 -8.21 2.63
N GLY A 101 -7.24 -9.19 1.73
CA GLY A 101 -8.13 -9.04 0.60
C GLY A 101 -7.48 -9.18 -0.78
N LYS A 102 -6.22 -9.63 -0.89
CA LYS A 102 -5.50 -9.77 -2.17
C LYS A 102 -6.24 -10.65 -3.19
N SER A 103 -6.56 -11.88 -2.80
CA SER A 103 -7.29 -12.82 -3.66
C SER A 103 -8.69 -12.31 -4.00
N THR A 104 -9.33 -11.59 -3.07
CA THR A 104 -10.66 -10.99 -3.27
C THR A 104 -10.66 -9.94 -4.37
N ILE A 105 -9.72 -8.98 -4.33
CA ILE A 105 -9.67 -7.90 -5.34
C ILE A 105 -9.27 -8.44 -6.72
N LEU A 106 -8.36 -9.42 -6.80
CA LEU A 106 -7.97 -9.96 -8.09
C LEU A 106 -9.06 -10.85 -8.69
N LEU A 107 -9.81 -11.58 -7.88
CA LEU A 107 -10.96 -12.34 -8.35
C LEU A 107 -12.10 -11.41 -8.81
N ASP A 108 -12.40 -10.34 -8.06
CA ASP A 108 -13.38 -9.31 -8.48
C ASP A 108 -12.95 -8.64 -9.79
N ALA A 109 -11.68 -8.27 -9.93
CA ALA A 109 -11.14 -7.75 -11.19
C ALA A 109 -11.31 -8.77 -12.32
N GLY A 110 -11.02 -10.05 -12.08
CA GLY A 110 -11.23 -11.15 -13.03
C GLY A 110 -12.68 -11.28 -13.49
N LEU A 111 -13.63 -11.20 -12.57
CA LEU A 111 -15.07 -11.20 -12.87
C LEU A 111 -15.47 -10.01 -13.75
N ARG A 112 -15.05 -8.81 -13.40
CA ARG A 112 -15.34 -7.58 -14.16
C ARG A 112 -14.69 -7.60 -15.56
N PHE A 113 -13.49 -8.13 -15.69
CA PHE A 113 -12.85 -8.36 -16.99
C PHE A 113 -13.66 -9.30 -17.85
N GLY A 114 -14.03 -10.45 -17.29
CA GLY A 114 -14.81 -11.45 -18.00
C GLY A 114 -16.18 -10.95 -18.44
N GLN A 115 -16.90 -10.18 -17.61
CA GLN A 115 -18.18 -9.54 -17.98
C GLN A 115 -18.04 -8.59 -19.19
N ARG A 116 -16.85 -8.04 -19.42
CA ARG A 116 -16.54 -7.20 -20.58
C ARG A 116 -15.97 -7.96 -21.77
N GLY A 117 -16.03 -9.30 -21.75
CA GLY A 117 -15.55 -10.15 -22.84
C GLY A 117 -14.03 -10.34 -22.86
N ILE A 118 -13.31 -9.92 -21.82
CA ILE A 118 -11.86 -10.10 -21.70
C ILE A 118 -11.60 -11.48 -21.10
N LYS A 119 -10.89 -12.33 -21.83
CA LYS A 119 -10.56 -13.68 -21.38
C LYS A 119 -9.50 -13.65 -20.30
N VAL A 120 -9.83 -14.21 -19.14
CA VAL A 120 -8.99 -14.29 -17.94
C VAL A 120 -8.75 -15.75 -17.58
N LEU A 121 -7.50 -16.10 -17.28
CA LEU A 121 -7.16 -17.37 -16.64
C LEU A 121 -6.75 -17.09 -15.19
N TYR A 122 -7.55 -17.57 -14.24
CA TYR A 122 -7.27 -17.51 -12.81
C TYR A 122 -6.70 -18.85 -12.35
N VAL A 123 -5.45 -18.82 -11.89
CA VAL A 123 -4.75 -20.01 -11.39
C VAL A 123 -4.72 -19.95 -9.87
N SER A 124 -5.35 -20.94 -9.24
CA SER A 124 -5.32 -21.13 -7.79
C SER A 124 -4.35 -22.25 -7.42
N GLY A 125 -3.38 -21.93 -6.58
CA GLY A 125 -2.45 -22.90 -6.00
C GLY A 125 -2.78 -23.26 -4.55
N GLU A 126 -3.76 -22.60 -3.93
CA GLU A 126 -4.12 -22.80 -2.52
C GLU A 126 -5.54 -23.32 -2.32
N GLU A 127 -6.46 -22.95 -3.20
CA GLU A 127 -7.88 -23.28 -3.11
C GLU A 127 -8.31 -24.17 -4.26
N SER A 128 -9.29 -25.05 -4.02
CA SER A 128 -9.92 -25.85 -5.07
C SER A 128 -10.77 -24.97 -6.02
N GLU A 129 -11.18 -25.54 -7.15
CA GLU A 129 -12.06 -24.88 -8.12
C GLU A 129 -13.38 -24.48 -7.47
N GLU A 130 -13.96 -25.39 -6.65
CA GLU A 130 -15.22 -25.16 -5.94
C GLU A 130 -15.10 -24.01 -4.92
N GLN A 131 -14.00 -23.96 -4.15
CA GLN A 131 -13.75 -22.90 -3.17
C GLN A 131 -13.60 -21.55 -3.87
N THR A 132 -12.86 -21.51 -4.96
CA THR A 132 -12.70 -20.29 -5.77
C THR A 132 -14.03 -19.86 -6.40
N ALA A 133 -14.83 -20.82 -6.91
CA ALA A 133 -16.16 -20.54 -7.46
C ALA A 133 -17.13 -20.01 -6.39
N MET A 134 -17.16 -20.61 -5.17
CA MET A 134 -17.97 -20.09 -4.05
C MET A 134 -17.60 -18.64 -3.70
N ARG A 135 -16.31 -18.30 -3.74
CA ARG A 135 -15.84 -16.93 -3.53
C ARG A 135 -16.31 -16.01 -4.66
N ALA A 136 -16.23 -16.46 -5.91
CA ALA A 136 -16.69 -15.71 -7.07
C ALA A 136 -18.19 -15.39 -6.99
N VAL A 137 -19.01 -16.36 -6.60
CA VAL A 137 -20.47 -16.18 -6.38
C VAL A 137 -20.73 -15.11 -5.32
N ARG A 138 -20.02 -15.16 -4.19
CA ARG A 138 -20.15 -14.13 -3.12
C ARG A 138 -19.80 -12.71 -3.60
N LEU A 139 -18.93 -12.58 -4.60
CA LEU A 139 -18.55 -11.30 -5.22
C LEU A 139 -19.53 -10.85 -6.33
N GLY A 140 -20.68 -11.51 -6.48
CA GLY A 140 -21.67 -11.19 -7.53
C GLY A 140 -21.42 -11.90 -8.85
N GLY A 141 -20.59 -12.95 -8.85
CA GLY A 141 -20.32 -13.79 -10.02
C GLY A 141 -21.36 -14.84 -10.33
N GLU A 142 -22.61 -14.68 -9.90
CA GLU A 142 -23.70 -15.65 -10.15
C GLU A 142 -24.07 -15.77 -11.64
N GLN A 143 -23.83 -14.73 -12.42
CA GLN A 143 -24.00 -14.81 -13.87
C GLN A 143 -22.76 -15.45 -14.47
N ALA A 144 -22.93 -16.70 -14.92
CA ALA A 144 -21.88 -17.46 -15.58
C ALA A 144 -21.18 -16.64 -16.64
N ASN A 145 -19.87 -16.59 -16.55
CA ASN A 145 -19.04 -15.80 -17.45
C ASN A 145 -17.99 -16.71 -18.09
N ASP A 146 -18.22 -17.10 -19.33
CA ASP A 146 -17.35 -17.99 -20.09
C ASP A 146 -15.92 -17.46 -20.31
N ASN A 147 -15.68 -16.20 -19.95
CA ASN A 147 -14.38 -15.57 -20.15
C ASN A 147 -13.47 -15.60 -18.89
N LEU A 148 -13.99 -15.94 -17.71
CA LEU A 148 -13.19 -16.20 -16.53
C LEU A 148 -13.04 -17.72 -16.34
N LEU A 149 -11.85 -18.22 -16.63
CA LEU A 149 -11.49 -19.62 -16.50
C LEU A 149 -10.68 -19.84 -15.24
N ILE A 150 -10.98 -20.91 -14.50
CA ILE A 150 -10.27 -21.29 -13.28
C ILE A 150 -9.41 -22.52 -13.59
N LEU A 151 -8.20 -22.54 -13.06
CA LEU A 151 -7.29 -23.68 -13.12
C LEU A 151 -6.67 -23.90 -11.74
N THR A 152 -6.84 -25.07 -11.16
CA THR A 152 -6.14 -25.47 -9.93
C THR A 152 -4.88 -26.23 -10.29
N ALA A 153 -3.74 -25.56 -10.19
CA ALA A 153 -2.43 -26.13 -10.52
C ALA A 153 -1.30 -25.36 -9.81
N THR A 154 -0.20 -26.06 -9.57
CA THR A 154 1.02 -25.50 -8.95
C THR A 154 2.25 -25.66 -9.85
N ASP A 155 2.24 -26.58 -10.81
CA ASP A 155 3.30 -26.77 -11.81
C ASP A 155 3.25 -25.61 -12.82
N LEU A 156 4.29 -24.76 -12.78
CA LEU A 156 4.34 -23.56 -13.61
C LEU A 156 4.42 -23.89 -15.10
N ASP A 157 5.13 -24.94 -15.50
CA ASP A 157 5.28 -25.28 -16.93
C ASP A 157 3.94 -25.76 -17.51
N ALA A 158 3.17 -26.55 -16.74
CA ALA A 158 1.81 -26.94 -17.10
C ALA A 158 0.87 -25.74 -17.21
N ILE A 159 0.95 -24.78 -16.26
CA ILE A 159 0.16 -23.53 -16.28
C ILE A 159 0.47 -22.72 -17.54
N LEU A 160 1.76 -22.50 -17.84
CA LEU A 160 2.17 -21.72 -19.02
C LEU A 160 1.78 -22.39 -20.34
N LEU A 161 1.77 -23.74 -20.39
CA LEU A 161 1.27 -24.49 -21.54
C LEU A 161 -0.21 -24.20 -21.77
N GLN A 162 -1.05 -24.27 -20.72
CA GLN A 162 -2.48 -23.94 -20.79
C GLN A 162 -2.72 -22.47 -21.18
N ALA A 163 -1.97 -21.55 -20.58
CA ALA A 163 -2.07 -20.14 -20.91
C ALA A 163 -1.71 -19.86 -22.38
N ASN A 164 -0.70 -20.53 -22.93
CA ASN A 164 -0.34 -20.42 -24.34
C ASN A 164 -1.43 -20.97 -25.28
N ALA A 165 -2.09 -22.06 -24.90
CA ALA A 165 -3.19 -22.65 -25.68
C ALA A 165 -4.45 -21.78 -25.66
N LEU A 166 -4.83 -21.27 -24.48
CA LEU A 166 -6.03 -20.46 -24.23
C LEU A 166 -5.88 -19.02 -24.73
N LYS A 167 -4.65 -18.48 -24.76
CA LYS A 167 -4.31 -17.10 -25.08
C LYS A 167 -5.20 -16.08 -24.35
N PRO A 168 -5.26 -16.11 -23.02
CA PRO A 168 -6.01 -15.12 -22.27
C PRO A 168 -5.36 -13.75 -22.43
N GLN A 169 -6.10 -12.68 -22.18
CA GLN A 169 -5.54 -11.33 -22.13
C GLN A 169 -4.93 -11.03 -20.76
N LEU A 170 -5.37 -11.76 -19.73
CA LEU A 170 -4.91 -11.65 -18.35
C LEU A 170 -4.72 -13.04 -17.73
N LEU A 171 -3.57 -13.24 -17.08
CA LEU A 171 -3.24 -14.38 -16.24
C LEU A 171 -3.14 -13.92 -14.79
N ILE A 172 -3.88 -14.55 -13.88
CA ILE A 172 -3.82 -14.28 -12.43
C ILE A 172 -3.23 -15.51 -11.75
N ILE A 173 -2.23 -15.33 -10.90
CA ILE A 173 -1.57 -16.38 -10.11
C ILE A 173 -1.79 -16.14 -8.62
N ASP A 174 -2.50 -17.02 -7.95
CA ASP A 174 -2.82 -16.97 -6.52
C ASP A 174 -2.36 -18.25 -5.80
N SER A 175 -1.19 -18.32 -5.20
CA SER A 175 -0.12 -17.33 -5.03
C SER A 175 1.22 -17.82 -5.61
N ILE A 176 2.20 -16.93 -5.74
CA ILE A 176 3.55 -17.30 -6.20
C ILE A 176 4.23 -18.31 -5.26
N GLN A 177 3.89 -18.30 -3.98
CA GLN A 177 4.48 -19.17 -2.98
C GLN A 177 4.13 -20.65 -3.18
N THR A 178 3.03 -20.94 -3.84
CA THR A 178 2.58 -22.32 -4.13
C THR A 178 3.09 -22.83 -5.47
N MET A 179 3.55 -21.93 -6.33
CA MET A 179 4.08 -22.31 -7.64
C MET A 179 5.44 -22.97 -7.52
N TYR A 180 5.67 -23.98 -8.35
CA TYR A 180 6.97 -24.62 -8.44
C TYR A 180 7.39 -24.87 -9.89
N ASN A 181 8.70 -24.80 -10.12
CA ASN A 181 9.35 -25.23 -11.34
C ASN A 181 9.94 -26.63 -11.10
N PRO A 182 9.49 -27.68 -11.83
CA PRO A 182 9.98 -29.04 -11.63
C PRO A 182 11.47 -29.22 -11.95
N GLU A 183 12.08 -28.28 -12.67
CA GLU A 183 13.52 -28.31 -12.96
C GLU A 183 14.38 -28.00 -11.73
N LEU A 184 13.80 -27.40 -10.66
CA LEU A 184 14.51 -27.07 -9.43
C LEU A 184 14.21 -28.12 -8.35
N GLN A 185 15.25 -28.56 -7.64
CA GLN A 185 15.14 -29.54 -6.56
C GLN A 185 14.79 -28.93 -5.19
N THR A 186 14.32 -27.68 -5.17
CA THR A 186 13.93 -26.96 -3.94
C THR A 186 12.42 -27.02 -3.73
N ALA A 187 11.98 -26.94 -2.48
CA ALA A 187 10.56 -26.97 -2.16
C ALA A 187 9.82 -25.73 -2.70
N ALA A 188 8.52 -25.88 -3.01
CA ALA A 188 7.65 -24.74 -3.31
C ALA A 188 7.70 -23.71 -2.17
N GLY A 189 7.63 -22.42 -2.51
CA GLY A 189 7.74 -21.33 -1.55
C GLY A 189 9.17 -20.96 -1.12
N SER A 190 10.18 -21.79 -1.46
CA SER A 190 11.58 -21.39 -1.25
C SER A 190 11.94 -20.18 -2.12
N VAL A 191 12.91 -19.38 -1.65
CA VAL A 191 13.37 -18.16 -2.36
C VAL A 191 13.82 -18.48 -3.79
N GLY A 192 14.51 -19.62 -4.00
CA GLY A 192 14.94 -20.07 -5.31
C GLY A 192 13.77 -20.33 -6.25
N GLN A 193 12.74 -21.06 -5.77
CA GLN A 193 11.52 -21.35 -6.54
C GLN A 193 10.75 -20.09 -6.88
N VAL A 194 10.48 -19.26 -5.89
CA VAL A 194 9.73 -18.00 -6.07
C VAL A 194 10.42 -17.08 -7.08
N ARG A 195 11.75 -16.98 -7.00
CA ARG A 195 12.55 -16.19 -7.95
C ARG A 195 12.44 -16.73 -9.38
N GLU A 196 12.67 -18.04 -9.56
CA GLU A 196 12.68 -18.66 -10.89
C GLU A 196 11.30 -18.65 -11.53
N CYS A 197 10.25 -18.99 -10.75
CA CYS A 197 8.87 -18.90 -11.21
C CYS A 197 8.51 -17.47 -11.65
N THR A 198 8.93 -16.46 -10.88
CA THR A 198 8.69 -15.05 -11.25
C THR A 198 9.46 -14.66 -12.52
N ALA A 199 10.68 -15.15 -12.71
CA ALA A 199 11.46 -14.90 -13.93
C ALA A 199 10.79 -15.52 -15.17
N LYS A 200 10.31 -16.77 -15.07
CA LYS A 200 9.57 -17.45 -16.15
C LYS A 200 8.28 -16.70 -16.48
N LEU A 201 7.51 -16.26 -15.46
CA LEU A 201 6.28 -15.47 -15.65
C LEU A 201 6.55 -14.12 -16.30
N LEU A 202 7.61 -13.41 -15.92
CA LEU A 202 8.02 -12.15 -16.55
C LEU A 202 8.38 -12.36 -18.03
N GLN A 203 9.17 -13.39 -18.33
CA GLN A 203 9.54 -13.72 -19.70
C GLN A 203 8.30 -14.09 -20.54
N PHE A 204 7.39 -14.88 -19.97
CA PHE A 204 6.10 -15.23 -20.59
C PHE A 204 5.29 -13.96 -20.92
N ALA A 205 5.10 -13.07 -19.95
CA ALA A 205 4.36 -11.82 -20.15
C ALA A 205 4.97 -10.99 -21.28
N LYS A 206 6.31 -10.79 -21.29
CA LYS A 206 7.00 -9.98 -22.30
C LYS A 206 6.95 -10.62 -23.69
N SER A 207 7.02 -11.94 -23.80
CA SER A 207 7.05 -12.63 -25.11
C SER A 207 5.65 -12.73 -25.73
N THR A 208 4.61 -12.97 -24.93
CA THR A 208 3.23 -13.18 -25.40
C THR A 208 2.39 -11.91 -25.46
N GLY A 209 2.74 -10.88 -24.66
CA GLY A 209 1.91 -9.70 -24.47
C GLY A 209 0.77 -9.91 -23.47
N ILE A 210 0.64 -11.10 -22.88
CA ILE A 210 -0.35 -11.40 -21.84
C ILE A 210 0.05 -10.70 -20.55
N ALA A 211 -0.87 -9.94 -19.95
CA ALA A 211 -0.63 -9.33 -18.65
C ALA A 211 -0.69 -10.38 -17.54
N VAL A 212 0.17 -10.27 -16.51
CA VAL A 212 0.20 -11.19 -15.38
C VAL A 212 0.02 -10.43 -14.07
N LEU A 213 -0.99 -10.80 -13.29
CA LEU A 213 -1.19 -10.35 -11.91
C LEU A 213 -0.78 -11.48 -10.96
N LEU A 214 0.14 -11.20 -10.07
CA LEU A 214 0.77 -12.15 -9.19
C LEU A 214 0.51 -11.80 -7.73
N ILE A 215 -0.06 -12.70 -6.94
CA ILE A 215 -0.19 -12.53 -5.50
C ILE A 215 1.07 -13.01 -4.80
N GLY A 216 1.57 -12.18 -3.86
CA GLY A 216 2.64 -12.50 -2.95
C GLY A 216 2.27 -12.24 -1.49
N HIS A 217 2.72 -13.11 -0.58
CA HIS A 217 2.56 -12.89 0.85
C HIS A 217 3.75 -12.10 1.40
N VAL A 218 3.47 -11.21 2.36
CA VAL A 218 4.50 -10.49 3.12
C VAL A 218 4.79 -11.21 4.43
N THR A 219 6.00 -11.07 4.94
CA THR A 219 6.38 -11.51 6.29
C THR A 219 5.70 -10.66 7.36
N LYS A 220 5.78 -11.09 8.63
CA LYS A 220 5.23 -10.32 9.78
C LYS A 220 5.79 -8.90 9.88
N ASP A 221 6.99 -8.67 9.39
CA ASP A 221 7.66 -7.35 9.37
C ASP A 221 7.22 -6.46 8.20
N GLY A 222 6.18 -6.87 7.45
CA GLY A 222 5.66 -6.10 6.32
C GLY A 222 6.52 -6.17 5.05
N THR A 223 7.57 -6.97 5.04
CA THR A 223 8.37 -7.23 3.84
C THR A 223 7.76 -8.38 3.05
N ILE A 224 7.82 -8.32 1.71
CA ILE A 224 7.35 -9.42 0.85
C ILE A 224 8.19 -10.65 1.17
N ALA A 225 7.53 -11.78 1.51
CA ALA A 225 8.21 -13.05 1.79
C ALA A 225 8.88 -13.58 0.52
N GLY A 226 10.20 -13.69 0.56
CA GLY A 226 11.03 -13.96 -0.59
C GLY A 226 11.33 -12.68 -1.35
N PRO A 227 12.46 -12.16 -1.19
CA PRO A 227 12.92 -10.88 -0.70
C PRO A 227 12.61 -9.71 -1.64
N ARG A 228 13.08 -8.51 -1.28
CA ARG A 228 13.28 -7.29 -2.13
C ARG A 228 13.71 -7.59 -3.58
N LEU A 229 14.17 -8.81 -3.84
CA LEU A 229 14.52 -9.34 -5.15
C LEU A 229 13.34 -9.35 -6.13
N LEU A 230 12.12 -9.72 -5.70
CA LEU A 230 10.94 -9.73 -6.57
C LEU A 230 10.54 -8.32 -6.99
N GLU A 231 10.72 -7.34 -6.09
CA GLU A 231 10.43 -5.93 -6.39
C GLU A 231 11.26 -5.41 -7.56
N HIS A 232 12.51 -5.88 -7.68
CA HIS A 232 13.38 -5.48 -8.80
C HIS A 232 13.02 -6.17 -10.10
N MET A 233 12.46 -7.38 -10.05
CA MET A 233 12.14 -8.18 -11.24
C MET A 233 10.84 -7.75 -11.92
N VAL A 234 9.81 -7.38 -11.15
CA VAL A 234 8.48 -7.06 -11.68
C VAL A 234 8.37 -5.61 -12.17
N ASP A 235 7.38 -5.31 -13.00
CA ASP A 235 7.16 -3.97 -13.53
C ASP A 235 6.43 -3.07 -12.53
N VAL A 236 5.48 -3.63 -11.77
CA VAL A 236 4.67 -2.93 -10.79
C VAL A 236 4.63 -3.74 -9.50
N VAL A 237 4.81 -3.07 -8.36
CA VAL A 237 4.63 -3.65 -7.02
C VAL A 237 3.55 -2.84 -6.31
N LEU A 238 2.48 -3.51 -5.98
CA LEU A 238 1.38 -2.97 -5.17
C LEU A 238 1.39 -3.66 -3.81
N GLN A 239 1.08 -2.92 -2.77
CA GLN A 239 0.99 -3.44 -1.42
C GLN A 239 -0.30 -3.03 -0.76
N PHE A 240 -1.03 -4.01 -0.22
CA PHE A 240 -2.12 -3.75 0.71
C PHE A 240 -1.58 -3.55 2.12
N GLU A 241 -2.00 -2.46 2.73
CA GLU A 241 -1.76 -2.13 4.13
C GLU A 241 -3.10 -2.00 4.87
N GLY A 242 -3.09 -2.28 6.15
CA GLY A 242 -4.24 -2.19 7.05
C GLY A 242 -4.21 -3.28 8.10
N ASP A 243 -4.88 -3.05 9.22
CA ASP A 243 -5.07 -4.03 10.27
C ASP A 243 -6.44 -4.71 10.09
N ARG A 244 -6.55 -5.99 10.48
CA ARG A 244 -7.81 -6.74 10.45
C ARG A 244 -8.89 -6.14 11.35
N SER A 245 -8.47 -5.40 12.36
CA SER A 245 -9.35 -4.72 13.31
C SER A 245 -10.04 -3.49 12.73
N TYR A 246 -9.56 -2.98 11.58
CA TYR A 246 -10.10 -1.77 10.97
C TYR A 246 -10.88 -2.07 9.70
N SER A 247 -11.92 -1.27 9.46
CA SER A 247 -12.80 -1.43 8.30
C SER A 247 -12.09 -1.13 6.96
N PHE A 248 -10.96 -0.41 7.00
CA PHE A 248 -10.31 0.12 5.80
C PHE A 248 -9.01 -0.60 5.43
N ARG A 249 -8.74 -0.61 4.12
CA ARG A 249 -7.52 -1.13 3.52
C ARG A 249 -6.99 -0.07 2.55
N VAL A 250 -5.69 0.17 2.61
CA VAL A 250 -5.00 1.09 1.69
C VAL A 250 -4.15 0.27 0.74
N LEU A 251 -4.33 0.48 -0.55
CA LEU A 251 -3.51 -0.09 -1.59
C LEU A 251 -2.52 0.97 -2.08
N ARG A 252 -1.22 0.70 -2.00
CA ARG A 252 -0.15 1.61 -2.44
C ARG A 252 0.68 1.00 -3.56
N ALA A 253 1.19 1.85 -4.45
CA ALA A 253 2.22 1.47 -5.40
C ALA A 253 3.60 1.70 -4.77
N LEU A 254 4.34 0.64 -4.46
CA LEU A 254 5.75 0.74 -4.03
C LEU A 254 6.66 0.95 -5.23
N LYS A 255 6.29 0.40 -6.40
CA LYS A 255 6.97 0.54 -7.67
C LYS A 255 5.94 0.55 -8.79
N ASN A 256 6.07 1.47 -9.74
CA ASN A 256 5.25 1.48 -10.95
C ASN A 256 6.06 2.05 -12.13
N ARG A 257 6.43 1.20 -13.09
CA ARG A 257 7.15 1.64 -14.30
C ARG A 257 6.26 2.38 -15.31
N PHE A 258 4.93 2.32 -15.11
CA PHE A 258 3.94 2.83 -16.05
C PHE A 258 3.13 4.00 -15.50
N GLY A 259 3.35 4.38 -14.24
CA GLY A 259 2.60 5.43 -13.56
C GLY A 259 3.31 5.95 -12.31
N SER A 260 2.61 6.83 -11.59
CA SER A 260 3.08 7.40 -10.33
C SER A 260 3.04 6.37 -9.21
N THR A 261 4.01 6.40 -8.31
CA THR A 261 3.98 5.67 -7.03
C THR A 261 3.33 6.47 -5.90
N SER A 262 2.93 7.71 -6.16
CA SER A 262 2.26 8.57 -5.16
C SER A 262 0.74 8.37 -5.11
N GLU A 263 0.18 7.48 -5.92
CA GLU A 263 -1.26 7.18 -5.88
C GLU A 263 -1.55 6.07 -4.87
N SER A 264 -2.67 6.24 -4.16
CA SER A 264 -3.22 5.24 -3.24
C SER A 264 -4.68 4.97 -3.52
N GLY A 265 -5.10 3.72 -3.31
CA GLY A 265 -6.49 3.27 -3.39
C GLY A 265 -7.00 2.95 -1.99
N ILE A 266 -8.22 3.36 -1.68
CA ILE A 266 -8.82 3.15 -0.37
C ILE A 266 -10.08 2.29 -0.52
N PHE A 267 -10.13 1.23 0.28
CA PHE A 267 -11.17 0.22 0.24
C PHE A 267 -11.75 -0.01 1.63
N SER A 268 -13.05 -0.24 1.73
CA SER A 268 -13.71 -0.83 2.91
C SER A 268 -13.84 -2.34 2.73
N MET A 269 -13.79 -3.08 3.84
CA MET A 269 -14.05 -4.52 3.84
C MET A 269 -15.49 -4.75 4.27
N GLU A 270 -16.30 -5.26 3.37
CA GLU A 270 -17.70 -5.55 3.59
C GLU A 270 -18.04 -7.03 3.39
N ALA A 271 -19.26 -7.47 3.70
CA ALA A 271 -19.69 -8.85 3.51
C ALA A 271 -19.56 -9.31 2.04
N GLY A 272 -19.80 -8.41 1.09
CA GLY A 272 -19.66 -8.64 -0.35
C GLY A 272 -18.22 -8.51 -0.89
N GLY A 273 -17.22 -8.29 -0.02
CA GLY A 273 -15.81 -8.15 -0.44
C GLY A 273 -15.25 -6.75 -0.22
N LEU A 274 -14.24 -6.38 -1.00
CA LEU A 274 -13.63 -5.06 -0.96
C LEU A 274 -14.46 -4.07 -1.77
N GLN A 275 -14.95 -3.01 -1.11
CA GLN A 275 -15.68 -1.92 -1.74
C GLN A 275 -14.80 -0.68 -1.85
N GLU A 276 -14.98 0.06 -2.93
CA GLU A 276 -14.28 1.32 -3.15
C GLU A 276 -14.84 2.41 -2.24
N VAL A 277 -13.98 3.13 -1.55
CA VAL A 277 -14.41 4.29 -0.77
C VAL A 277 -14.51 5.51 -1.68
N ALA A 278 -15.73 5.92 -1.97
CA ALA A 278 -16.01 7.03 -2.89
C ALA A 278 -15.44 8.36 -2.38
N ASN A 279 -15.55 8.61 -1.07
CA ASN A 279 -15.07 9.83 -0.43
C ASN A 279 -14.14 9.53 0.75
N PRO A 280 -12.87 9.19 0.50
CA PRO A 280 -11.93 8.90 1.58
C PRO A 280 -11.67 10.08 2.52
N ALA A 281 -11.83 11.30 2.02
CA ALA A 281 -11.57 12.50 2.80
C ALA A 281 -12.53 12.62 4.00
N GLY A 282 -13.80 12.20 3.86
CA GLY A 282 -14.82 12.27 4.91
C GLY A 282 -14.97 11.01 5.76
N LEU A 283 -14.31 9.94 5.39
CA LEU A 283 -14.49 8.60 5.92
C LEU A 283 -14.43 8.47 7.46
N PHE A 284 -13.56 9.26 8.09
CA PHE A 284 -13.32 9.21 9.53
C PHE A 284 -14.10 10.28 10.31
N LEU A 285 -15.09 10.93 9.66
CA LEU A 285 -15.85 12.03 10.24
C LEU A 285 -17.32 11.67 10.52
N GLU A 286 -17.81 10.53 10.02
CA GLU A 286 -19.24 10.16 10.03
C GLU A 286 -19.81 9.96 11.45
N ASP A 287 -19.00 9.48 12.40
CA ASP A 287 -19.42 9.16 13.77
C ASP A 287 -19.11 10.27 14.79
N ARG A 288 -18.85 11.51 14.34
CA ARG A 288 -18.46 12.58 15.25
C ARG A 288 -19.66 13.21 15.97
N ASP A 289 -19.89 12.79 17.20
CA ASP A 289 -20.84 13.41 18.10
C ASP A 289 -20.21 14.57 18.88
N GLY A 290 -20.54 15.79 18.46
CA GLY A 290 -20.39 16.96 19.30
C GLY A 290 -19.00 17.59 19.36
N GLU A 291 -18.90 18.58 20.26
CA GLU A 291 -17.68 19.34 20.60
C GLU A 291 -17.06 18.72 21.85
N ALA A 292 -16.12 17.79 21.68
CA ALA A 292 -15.39 17.21 22.78
C ALA A 292 -14.02 17.91 22.94
N ALA A 293 -13.65 18.25 24.17
CA ALA A 293 -12.31 18.72 24.46
C ALA A 293 -11.29 17.60 24.15
N GLY A 294 -10.21 17.98 23.46
CA GLY A 294 -9.19 17.01 23.02
C GLY A 294 -9.42 16.41 21.65
N SER A 295 -10.50 16.75 20.93
CA SER A 295 -10.76 16.29 19.57
C SER A 295 -10.48 17.40 18.54
N VAL A 296 -9.65 17.11 17.53
CA VAL A 296 -9.28 18.04 16.46
C VAL A 296 -9.22 17.32 15.12
N ILE A 297 -9.76 17.95 14.08
CA ILE A 297 -9.66 17.42 12.72
C ILE A 297 -8.43 18.00 12.03
N GLY A 298 -7.55 17.10 11.59
CA GLY A 298 -6.38 17.43 10.79
C GLY A 298 -6.51 16.94 9.36
N ALA A 299 -5.92 17.67 8.40
CA ALA A 299 -5.82 17.22 7.02
C ALA A 299 -4.46 16.56 6.77
N CYS A 300 -4.46 15.27 6.51
CA CYS A 300 -3.29 14.46 6.18
C CYS A 300 -3.29 14.07 4.70
N MET A 301 -2.12 13.70 4.17
CA MET A 301 -2.02 13.14 2.82
C MET A 301 -1.78 11.64 2.87
N GLU A 302 -2.56 10.92 2.12
CA GLU A 302 -2.33 9.52 1.81
C GLU A 302 -1.96 9.41 0.33
N GLY A 303 -0.64 9.31 0.06
CA GLY A 303 -0.14 9.51 -1.29
C GLY A 303 -0.47 10.91 -1.81
N ASN A 304 -1.25 10.99 -2.88
CA ASN A 304 -1.71 12.25 -3.47
C ASN A 304 -3.12 12.68 -2.99
N ARG A 305 -3.71 12.01 -2.00
CA ARG A 305 -5.09 12.27 -1.56
C ARG A 305 -5.12 12.86 -0.16
N PRO A 306 -5.82 13.98 0.05
CA PRO A 306 -6.13 14.44 1.38
C PRO A 306 -7.10 13.49 2.08
N ILE A 307 -6.85 13.23 3.36
CA ILE A 307 -7.72 12.52 4.28
C ILE A 307 -7.89 13.39 5.51
N MET A 308 -9.14 13.61 5.93
CA MET A 308 -9.43 14.30 7.17
C MET A 308 -9.49 13.28 8.30
N ALA A 309 -8.52 13.36 9.19
CA ALA A 309 -8.40 12.46 10.33
C ALA A 309 -8.75 13.18 11.62
N GLU A 310 -9.46 12.51 12.51
CA GLU A 310 -9.69 12.99 13.87
C GLU A 310 -8.54 12.57 14.77
N PHE A 311 -7.89 13.57 15.38
CA PHE A 311 -6.87 13.40 16.39
C PHE A 311 -7.48 13.66 17.76
N GLN A 312 -7.43 12.64 18.60
CA GLN A 312 -7.92 12.74 19.98
C GLN A 312 -6.74 12.74 20.95
N ALA A 313 -6.76 13.60 21.92
CA ALA A 313 -5.82 13.64 23.02
C ALA A 313 -6.56 13.64 24.36
N LEU A 314 -6.07 12.86 25.31
CA LEU A 314 -6.48 12.88 26.70
C LEU A 314 -5.28 13.25 27.56
N VAL A 315 -5.42 14.35 28.31
CA VAL A 315 -4.43 14.84 29.26
C VAL A 315 -5.05 14.78 30.65
N ALA A 316 -4.47 13.99 31.52
CA ALA A 316 -5.00 13.79 32.88
C ALA A 316 -3.86 13.88 33.90
N LYS A 317 -4.11 14.43 35.09
CA LYS A 317 -3.10 14.54 36.16
C LYS A 317 -2.62 13.14 36.54
N THR A 318 -1.30 12.92 36.54
CA THR A 318 -0.74 11.62 36.88
C THR A 318 -0.87 11.33 38.38
N PRO A 319 -1.41 10.20 38.80
CA PRO A 319 -1.52 9.84 40.21
C PRO A 319 -0.22 9.30 40.81
N TYR A 320 0.76 8.89 40.00
CA TYR A 320 1.92 8.11 40.44
C TYR A 320 3.29 8.79 40.30
N GLY A 321 3.34 10.08 40.05
CA GLY A 321 4.60 10.85 39.95
C GLY A 321 5.43 10.64 38.67
N MET A 322 5.18 9.61 37.89
CA MET A 322 5.81 9.38 36.58
C MET A 322 4.77 9.44 35.46
N PRO A 323 4.76 10.52 34.65
CA PRO A 323 3.80 10.69 33.56
C PRO A 323 3.86 9.59 32.52
N ARG A 324 2.72 9.04 32.16
CA ARG A 324 2.59 8.05 31.08
C ARG A 324 2.34 8.74 29.74
N ARG A 325 2.95 8.20 28.71
CA ARG A 325 2.75 8.66 27.33
C ARG A 325 2.30 7.48 26.50
N THR A 326 1.27 7.65 25.70
CA THR A 326 0.78 6.61 24.79
C THR A 326 0.35 7.26 23.49
N ALA A 327 0.73 6.67 22.37
CA ALA A 327 0.33 7.10 21.04
C ALA A 327 -0.18 5.91 20.22
N VAL A 328 -1.36 6.05 19.64
CA VAL A 328 -1.96 5.08 18.74
C VAL A 328 -2.25 5.78 17.42
N GLY A 329 -1.74 5.21 16.33
CA GLY A 329 -1.89 5.80 15.00
C GLY A 329 -0.96 6.98 14.69
N PHE A 330 -0.16 7.44 15.65
CA PHE A 330 0.82 8.52 15.48
C PHE A 330 2.16 8.14 16.14
N ASP A 331 3.26 8.75 15.70
CA ASP A 331 4.59 8.41 16.21
C ASP A 331 4.78 8.86 17.67
N TYR A 332 5.19 7.93 18.52
CA TYR A 332 5.39 8.17 19.96
C TYR A 332 6.45 9.25 20.24
N ASN A 333 7.58 9.22 19.51
CA ASN A 333 8.65 10.19 19.73
C ASN A 333 8.21 11.59 19.28
N ARG A 334 7.38 11.66 18.23
CA ARG A 334 6.80 12.92 17.76
C ARG A 334 5.84 13.53 18.81
N VAL A 335 5.02 12.70 19.47
CA VAL A 335 4.17 13.17 20.59
C VAL A 335 5.03 13.73 21.72
N ASN A 336 6.10 13.07 22.11
CA ASN A 336 7.01 13.55 23.17
C ASN A 336 7.67 14.88 22.79
N MET A 337 8.06 15.06 21.53
CA MET A 337 8.58 16.31 21.02
C MET A 337 7.54 17.45 21.13
N LEU A 338 6.31 17.19 20.70
CA LEU A 338 5.23 18.19 20.77
C LEU A 338 4.91 18.58 22.21
N LEU A 339 4.89 17.63 23.15
CA LEU A 339 4.72 17.90 24.57
C LEU A 339 5.84 18.81 25.11
N ALA A 340 7.10 18.54 24.76
CA ALA A 340 8.24 19.36 25.19
C ALA A 340 8.18 20.79 24.59
N ILE A 341 7.72 20.93 23.34
CA ILE A 341 7.52 22.26 22.72
C ILE A 341 6.42 23.03 23.45
N LEU A 342 5.27 22.37 23.70
CA LEU A 342 4.15 22.98 24.41
C LEU A 342 4.52 23.39 25.84
N GLU A 343 5.26 22.56 26.54
CA GLU A 343 5.78 22.87 27.88
C GLU A 343 6.71 24.08 27.85
N LYS A 344 7.71 24.07 26.98
CA LYS A 344 8.72 25.12 26.93
C LYS A 344 8.19 26.45 26.39
N ARG A 345 7.26 26.45 25.43
CA ARG A 345 6.78 27.66 24.75
C ARG A 345 5.48 28.21 25.32
N PHE A 346 4.63 27.36 25.91
CA PHE A 346 3.35 27.78 26.45
C PHE A 346 3.25 27.69 27.97
N GLY A 347 4.29 27.20 28.65
CA GLY A 347 4.28 27.00 30.08
C GLY A 347 3.24 25.96 30.56
N LEU A 348 2.84 25.05 29.68
CA LEU A 348 1.92 23.97 30.02
C LEU A 348 2.71 22.86 30.70
N ASP A 349 2.48 22.63 31.99
CA ASP A 349 3.24 21.66 32.79
C ASP A 349 2.80 20.22 32.51
N PHE A 350 3.27 19.65 31.40
CA PHE A 350 3.04 18.25 31.08
C PHE A 350 3.88 17.28 31.91
N GLY A 351 4.83 17.78 32.71
CA GLY A 351 5.67 16.98 33.60
C GLY A 351 4.90 16.24 34.68
N ILE A 352 3.67 16.65 35.00
CA ILE A 352 2.81 16.04 36.00
C ILE A 352 1.49 15.49 35.44
N TYR A 353 1.38 15.40 34.09
CA TYR A 353 0.19 14.90 33.42
C TYR A 353 0.51 13.69 32.54
N ASP A 354 -0.32 12.68 32.61
CA ASP A 354 -0.39 11.62 31.60
C ASP A 354 -0.94 12.20 30.28
N ALA A 355 -0.42 11.74 29.16
CA ALA A 355 -0.90 12.14 27.84
C ALA A 355 -1.10 10.93 26.93
N TYR A 356 -2.28 10.84 26.37
CA TYR A 356 -2.70 9.80 25.44
C TYR A 356 -3.11 10.46 24.14
N VAL A 357 -2.59 9.98 23.02
CA VAL A 357 -2.94 10.46 21.66
C VAL A 357 -3.45 9.28 20.85
N ASN A 358 -4.58 9.48 20.19
CA ASN A 358 -5.19 8.47 19.32
C ASN A 358 -5.62 9.09 18.00
N VAL A 359 -5.31 8.41 16.88
CA VAL A 359 -5.90 8.73 15.58
C VAL A 359 -7.13 7.84 15.40
N VAL A 360 -8.30 8.45 15.27
CA VAL A 360 -9.56 7.72 15.14
C VAL A 360 -9.61 6.93 13.83
N GLY A 361 -10.27 5.78 13.86
CA GLY A 361 -10.40 4.89 12.69
C GLY A 361 -9.16 4.02 12.42
N GLY A 362 -8.14 4.06 13.32
CA GLY A 362 -6.99 3.18 13.27
C GLY A 362 -6.00 3.46 12.14
N MET A 363 -6.08 4.63 11.54
CA MET A 363 -5.14 5.07 10.53
C MET A 363 -3.76 5.36 11.17
N LYS A 364 -2.70 4.94 10.50
CA LYS A 364 -1.33 5.34 10.87
C LYS A 364 -0.96 6.61 10.10
N VAL A 365 -0.77 7.70 10.82
CA VAL A 365 -0.36 8.99 10.27
C VAL A 365 1.12 9.21 10.57
N ASN A 366 1.94 9.16 9.52
CA ASN A 366 3.40 9.39 9.61
C ASN A 366 3.80 10.76 9.04
N GLU A 367 2.81 11.58 8.68
CA GLU A 367 3.05 12.86 8.02
C GLU A 367 3.22 13.98 9.04
N PRO A 368 4.30 14.80 8.93
CA PRO A 368 4.52 15.95 9.82
C PRO A 368 3.40 17.01 9.81
N ALA A 369 2.61 17.08 8.74
CA ALA A 369 1.46 18.00 8.65
C ALA A 369 0.42 17.80 9.75
N ALA A 370 0.38 16.63 10.40
CA ALA A 370 -0.51 16.33 11.51
C ALA A 370 -0.08 16.94 12.85
N ASP A 371 1.16 17.42 12.98
CA ASP A 371 1.70 17.94 14.23
C ASP A 371 0.83 19.03 14.85
N LEU A 372 0.39 19.97 14.00
CA LEU A 372 -0.42 21.08 14.47
C LEU A 372 -1.79 20.62 15.00
N ALA A 373 -2.38 19.59 14.41
CA ALA A 373 -3.62 19.00 14.88
C ALA A 373 -3.43 18.25 16.22
N VAL A 374 -2.34 17.47 16.34
CA VAL A 374 -2.00 16.78 17.60
C VAL A 374 -1.69 17.78 18.72
N ALA A 375 -0.90 18.83 18.44
CA ALA A 375 -0.61 19.88 19.40
C ALA A 375 -1.90 20.60 19.85
N ALA A 376 -2.80 20.91 18.92
CA ALA A 376 -4.10 21.49 19.20
C ALA A 376 -4.98 20.59 20.08
N ALA A 377 -5.00 19.27 19.80
CA ALA A 377 -5.74 18.28 20.59
C ALA A 377 -5.20 18.19 22.04
N LEU A 378 -3.87 18.17 22.20
CA LEU A 378 -3.22 18.20 23.52
C LEU A 378 -3.58 19.46 24.31
N VAL A 379 -3.52 20.64 23.68
CA VAL A 379 -3.89 21.92 24.32
C VAL A 379 -5.38 21.97 24.64
N SER A 380 -6.24 21.50 23.75
CA SER A 380 -7.68 21.41 23.96
C SER A 380 -8.03 20.54 25.18
N SER A 381 -7.42 19.37 25.28
CA SER A 381 -7.61 18.46 26.41
C SER A 381 -7.05 19.06 27.72
N TYR A 382 -5.83 19.60 27.69
CA TYR A 382 -5.21 20.22 28.86
C TYR A 382 -6.06 21.38 29.44
N ARG A 383 -6.64 22.24 28.54
CA ARG A 383 -7.50 23.37 28.93
C ARG A 383 -8.95 22.97 29.14
N ASN A 384 -9.32 21.72 28.89
CA ASN A 384 -10.71 21.22 28.87
C ASN A 384 -11.64 22.13 28.04
N ARG A 385 -11.14 22.59 26.88
CA ARG A 385 -11.86 23.49 25.98
C ARG A 385 -11.91 22.90 24.57
N PRO A 386 -13.11 22.58 24.04
CA PRO A 386 -13.25 22.06 22.69
C PRO A 386 -12.94 23.11 21.63
N LEU A 387 -12.55 22.66 20.43
CA LEU A 387 -12.46 23.53 19.26
C LEU A 387 -13.88 23.74 18.68
N PRO A 388 -14.16 24.95 18.15
CA PRO A 388 -15.39 25.18 17.40
C PRO A 388 -15.53 24.26 16.20
N LYS A 389 -16.77 23.93 15.84
CA LYS A 389 -17.08 23.10 14.65
C LYS A 389 -16.60 23.78 13.36
N GLY A 390 -16.30 22.97 12.36
CA GLY A 390 -15.91 23.45 11.03
C GLY A 390 -14.48 23.98 10.92
N ILE A 391 -13.63 23.74 11.93
CA ILE A 391 -12.19 24.06 11.88
C ILE A 391 -11.41 22.83 11.37
N LEU A 392 -10.56 23.05 10.38
CA LEU A 392 -9.60 22.08 9.86
C LEU A 392 -8.18 22.64 10.06
N VAL A 393 -7.28 21.77 10.54
CA VAL A 393 -5.94 22.17 10.97
C VAL A 393 -4.89 21.31 10.28
N PHE A 394 -3.81 21.92 9.80
CA PHE A 394 -2.62 21.19 9.36
C PHE A 394 -1.38 22.07 9.36
N GLY A 395 -0.21 21.47 9.61
CA GLY A 395 1.09 22.13 9.61
C GLY A 395 2.12 21.32 10.37
N GLU A 396 3.37 21.37 9.96
CA GLU A 396 4.48 20.79 10.70
C GLU A 396 4.89 21.77 11.81
N VAL A 397 5.17 21.25 13.00
CA VAL A 397 5.64 22.04 14.14
C VAL A 397 7.12 21.78 14.37
N GLY A 398 7.94 22.83 14.23
CA GLY A 398 9.36 22.78 14.52
C GLY A 398 9.68 22.97 16.01
N LEU A 399 10.89 22.58 16.42
CA LEU A 399 11.35 22.62 17.83
C LEU A 399 11.35 24.01 18.44
N THR A 400 11.44 25.07 17.63
CA THR A 400 11.39 26.46 18.11
C THR A 400 9.96 26.98 18.20
N GLY A 401 8.94 26.18 17.89
CA GLY A 401 7.53 26.54 17.91
C GLY A 401 7.05 27.18 16.60
N GLU A 402 7.87 27.19 15.56
CA GLU A 402 7.46 27.64 14.23
C GLU A 402 6.52 26.63 13.56
N VAL A 403 5.57 27.13 12.77
CA VAL A 403 4.70 26.32 11.93
C VAL A 403 5.24 26.34 10.51
N ARG A 404 5.67 25.19 10.03
CA ARG A 404 6.33 24.99 8.74
C ARG A 404 5.34 24.57 7.66
N ARG A 405 5.72 24.91 6.43
CA ARG A 405 4.96 24.56 5.22
C ARG A 405 4.92 23.04 5.02
N VAL A 406 3.82 22.59 4.44
CA VAL A 406 3.57 21.18 4.11
C VAL A 406 3.22 21.03 2.63
N SER A 407 3.27 19.81 2.12
CA SER A 407 2.92 19.50 0.73
C SER A 407 1.44 19.71 0.44
N ALA A 408 1.10 20.08 -0.77
CA ALA A 408 -0.25 20.18 -1.34
C ALA A 408 -1.28 20.94 -0.45
N PRO A 409 -0.97 22.14 0.09
CA PRO A 409 -1.86 22.85 1.00
C PRO A 409 -3.20 23.21 0.33
N GLU A 410 -3.18 23.62 -0.94
CA GLU A 410 -4.40 23.96 -1.69
C GLU A 410 -5.35 22.78 -1.80
N ARG A 411 -4.83 21.57 -2.08
CA ARG A 411 -5.64 20.37 -2.19
C ARG A 411 -6.29 20.00 -0.86
N ARG A 412 -5.56 20.10 0.26
CA ARG A 412 -6.09 19.88 1.62
C ARG A 412 -7.25 20.84 1.92
N ILE A 413 -7.06 22.12 1.56
CA ILE A 413 -8.09 23.14 1.78
C ILE A 413 -9.32 22.87 0.91
N MET A 414 -9.13 22.59 -0.38
CA MET A 414 -10.25 22.36 -1.30
C MET A 414 -11.09 21.15 -0.91
N ASP A 415 -10.45 20.03 -0.54
CA ASP A 415 -11.17 18.84 -0.10
C ASP A 415 -11.85 19.09 1.27
N GLY A 416 -11.23 19.84 2.17
CA GLY A 416 -11.86 20.27 3.40
C GLY A 416 -13.11 21.15 3.17
N ILE A 417 -13.07 22.07 2.21
CA ILE A 417 -14.25 22.89 1.82
C ILE A 417 -15.37 21.99 1.27
N ASN A 418 -15.03 21.01 0.44
CA ASN A 418 -16.01 20.06 -0.10
C ASN A 418 -16.68 19.21 1.00
N LEU A 419 -16.02 19.03 2.14
CA LEU A 419 -16.54 18.36 3.34
C LEU A 419 -17.27 19.31 4.31
N GLY A 420 -17.40 20.59 3.98
CA GLY A 420 -18.12 21.57 4.77
C GLY A 420 -17.31 22.30 5.85
N PHE A 421 -15.98 22.15 5.85
CA PHE A 421 -15.15 22.98 6.74
C PHE A 421 -15.14 24.43 6.27
N SER A 422 -15.27 25.36 7.22
CA SER A 422 -15.39 26.79 6.96
C SER A 422 -14.20 27.62 7.45
N LYS A 423 -13.38 27.08 8.36
CA LYS A 423 -12.19 27.74 8.90
C LYS A 423 -10.99 26.82 8.83
N PHE A 424 -9.88 27.33 8.32
CA PHE A 424 -8.63 26.59 8.10
C PHE A 424 -7.50 27.27 8.83
N ILE A 425 -6.77 26.54 9.70
CA ILE A 425 -5.56 27.00 10.36
C ILE A 425 -4.38 26.31 9.68
N VAL A 426 -3.57 27.09 8.95
CA VAL A 426 -2.58 26.54 8.01
C VAL A 426 -1.26 27.32 8.10
N PRO A 427 -0.14 26.72 7.68
CA PRO A 427 1.14 27.43 7.65
C PRO A 427 1.10 28.67 6.76
N ASP A 428 1.89 29.70 7.11
CA ASP A 428 2.06 30.89 6.27
C ASP A 428 2.79 30.51 4.97
N SER A 429 2.01 30.37 3.89
CA SER A 429 2.48 30.05 2.55
C SER A 429 1.71 30.84 1.50
N LYS A 430 2.31 31.00 0.31
CA LYS A 430 1.59 31.52 -0.85
C LYS A 430 0.63 30.42 -1.33
N LEU A 431 -0.66 30.67 -1.22
CA LEU A 431 -1.72 29.74 -1.66
C LEU A 431 -2.30 30.26 -2.97
N GLN A 432 -2.47 29.35 -3.92
CA GLN A 432 -3.17 29.58 -5.18
C GLN A 432 -4.53 28.88 -5.10
N LEU A 433 -5.51 29.57 -4.53
CA LEU A 433 -6.88 29.08 -4.39
C LEU A 433 -7.83 29.89 -5.26
N PRO A 434 -8.86 29.25 -5.83
CA PRO A 434 -9.98 29.98 -6.42
C PRO A 434 -10.69 30.81 -5.33
N SER A 435 -11.63 31.67 -5.75
CA SER A 435 -12.47 32.38 -4.78
C SER A 435 -13.31 31.37 -3.97
N VAL A 436 -13.05 31.27 -2.66
CA VAL A 436 -13.73 30.31 -1.77
C VAL A 436 -14.39 31.04 -0.61
N LYS A 437 -15.55 30.52 -0.16
CA LYS A 437 -16.26 31.02 1.02
C LYS A 437 -15.74 30.32 2.30
N ALA A 438 -14.45 30.46 2.58
CA ALA A 438 -13.83 29.87 3.76
C ALA A 438 -12.83 30.83 4.37
N GLN A 439 -12.71 30.84 5.69
CA GLN A 439 -11.72 31.64 6.43
C GLN A 439 -10.40 30.87 6.48
N ILE A 440 -9.36 31.41 5.83
CA ILE A 440 -8.03 30.81 5.86
C ILE A 440 -7.14 31.65 6.74
N VAL A 441 -6.78 31.12 7.91
CA VAL A 441 -5.89 31.76 8.88
C VAL A 441 -4.50 31.18 8.69
N ARG A 442 -3.59 32.01 8.19
CA ARG A 442 -2.18 31.66 7.97
C ARG A 442 -1.39 31.98 9.24
N VAL A 443 -0.63 31.00 9.72
CA VAL A 443 0.11 31.11 10.97
C VAL A 443 1.59 30.80 10.77
N LYS A 444 2.45 31.51 11.50
CA LYS A 444 3.91 31.31 11.50
C LYS A 444 4.39 30.57 12.73
N THR A 445 3.64 30.68 13.82
CA THR A 445 4.01 30.09 15.11
C THR A 445 2.85 29.32 15.71
N LEU A 446 3.17 28.39 16.58
CA LEU A 446 2.20 27.59 17.32
C LEU A 446 1.30 28.47 18.22
N GLU A 447 1.85 29.60 18.78
CA GLU A 447 1.07 30.56 19.54
C GLU A 447 -0.04 31.19 18.69
N GLN A 448 0.31 31.67 17.48
CA GLN A 448 -0.69 32.22 16.56
C GLN A 448 -1.77 31.17 16.20
N ALA A 449 -1.36 29.92 16.00
CA ALA A 449 -2.28 28.84 15.69
C ALA A 449 -3.25 28.59 16.86
N ILE A 450 -2.75 28.44 18.08
CA ILE A 450 -3.57 28.22 19.28
C ILE A 450 -4.49 29.41 19.55
N ALA A 451 -4.00 30.64 19.41
CA ALA A 451 -4.83 31.84 19.54
C ALA A 451 -5.96 31.85 18.49
N ALA A 452 -5.68 31.49 17.23
CA ALA A 452 -6.69 31.43 16.16
C ALA A 452 -7.72 30.32 16.36
N MET A 453 -7.39 29.25 17.07
CA MET A 453 -8.29 28.13 17.35
C MET A 453 -9.22 28.40 18.55
N PHE A 454 -8.68 29.02 19.60
CA PHE A 454 -9.37 29.17 20.89
C PHE A 454 -9.74 30.64 21.22
N GLY A 455 -9.17 31.59 20.48
CA GLY A 455 -9.43 33.06 20.68
C GLY A 455 -10.76 33.46 20.23
#